data_4c47754cc80fa6f493bb9548f4ca1057
#
_entry.id   4c47754cc80fa6f493bb9548f4ca1057
#
_cell.length_a   1.000
_cell.length_b   1.000
_cell.length_c   1.000
_cell.angle_alpha   90.00
_cell.angle_beta   90.00
_cell.angle_gamma   90.00
#
_symmetry.space_group_name_H-M   'P 1'
#
loop_
_entity.id
_entity.type
_entity.pdbx_description
1 polymer ?
#
loop_
_entity_poly.entity_id
_entity_poly.type
_entity_poly.pdbx_seq_one_letter_code
_entity_poly.pdbx_strand_id
1 'polypeptide(L)'
;IFTTSLSPVLCAGALASIKWLQDHPELREQHQRQAQRLKCGFEAKGIEVAETTTTHIVPVMIRDAVKCKRISDVLLDDYGLYVQPINYPTVPVGEERLRFAPTPLHTDAMISDCVMAVRKVIDEYT
;
A
#
# COMPACT_ATOMS: atom_id res chain seq x y z
N ILE A 1 -19.29 -6.89 16.77
CA ILE A 1 -20.70 -7.17 17.21
C ILE A 1 -20.86 -6.93 18.71
N PHE A 2 -19.86 -7.27 19.50
CA PHE A 2 -19.92 -7.17 20.96
C PHE A 2 -19.41 -5.86 21.54
N THR A 3 -18.99 -4.91 20.71
CA THR A 3 -18.58 -3.58 21.13
C THR A 3 -19.82 -2.69 21.20
N THR A 4 -20.18 -2.24 22.39
CA THR A 4 -21.43 -1.51 22.63
C THR A 4 -21.30 0.00 22.43
N SER A 5 -20.14 0.59 22.74
CA SER A 5 -19.88 2.03 22.59
C SER A 5 -18.40 2.33 22.47
N LEU A 6 -18.07 3.47 21.83
CA LEU A 6 -16.72 3.99 21.80
C LEU A 6 -16.33 4.58 23.16
N SER A 7 -15.11 4.29 23.59
CA SER A 7 -14.56 4.93 24.79
C SER A 7 -14.41 6.44 24.56
N PRO A 8 -14.79 7.29 25.56
CA PRO A 8 -14.58 8.73 25.46
C PRO A 8 -13.13 9.12 25.15
N VAL A 9 -12.15 8.37 25.65
CA VAL A 9 -10.73 8.59 25.37
C VAL A 9 -10.41 8.39 23.89
N LEU A 10 -10.93 7.32 23.28
CA LEU A 10 -10.77 7.08 21.84
C LEU A 10 -11.47 8.14 20.99
N CYS A 11 -12.66 8.58 21.40
CA CYS A 11 -13.36 9.67 20.73
C CYS A 11 -12.58 10.99 20.81
N ALA A 12 -12.02 11.32 21.96
CA ALA A 12 -11.20 12.53 22.14
C ALA A 12 -9.94 12.47 21.28
N GLY A 13 -9.24 11.33 21.24
CA GLY A 13 -8.07 11.11 20.40
C GLY A 13 -8.37 11.23 18.90
N ALA A 14 -9.46 10.60 18.45
CA ALA A 14 -9.92 10.70 17.06
C ALA A 14 -10.28 12.14 16.68
N LEU A 15 -11.02 12.85 17.54
CA LEU A 15 -11.37 14.26 17.31
C LEU A 15 -10.13 15.16 17.22
N ALA A 16 -9.17 14.96 18.12
CA ALA A 16 -7.91 15.72 18.10
C ALA A 16 -7.13 15.47 16.80
N SER A 17 -7.03 14.21 16.35
CA SER A 17 -6.36 13.83 15.10
C SER A 17 -7.04 14.46 13.88
N ILE A 18 -8.38 14.46 13.82
CA ILE A 18 -9.13 15.05 12.71
C ILE A 18 -8.90 16.57 12.66
N LYS A 19 -9.01 17.24 13.80
CA LYS A 19 -8.77 18.71 13.88
C LYS A 19 -7.34 19.04 13.45
N TRP A 20 -6.37 18.28 13.95
CA TRP A 20 -4.97 18.51 13.59
C TRP A 20 -4.74 18.34 12.08
N LEU A 21 -5.30 17.31 11.44
CA LEU A 21 -5.22 17.10 9.99
C LEU A 21 -5.94 18.19 9.18
N GLN A 22 -6.97 18.82 9.72
CA GLN A 22 -7.62 19.98 9.06
C GLN A 22 -6.69 21.17 8.98
N ASP A 23 -5.87 21.38 10.04
CA ASP A 23 -4.92 22.50 10.13
C ASP A 23 -3.60 22.21 9.37
N HIS A 24 -3.37 20.95 8.91
CA HIS A 24 -2.15 20.50 8.24
C HIS A 24 -2.45 19.84 6.87
N PRO A 25 -2.99 20.61 5.90
CA PRO A 25 -3.33 20.08 4.58
C PRO A 25 -2.11 19.55 3.80
N GLU A 26 -0.91 20.11 4.06
CA GLU A 26 0.35 19.74 3.43
C GLU A 26 0.69 18.25 3.58
N LEU A 27 0.30 17.63 4.69
CA LEU A 27 0.53 16.20 4.91
C LEU A 27 -0.33 15.33 4.00
N ARG A 28 -1.57 15.73 3.74
CA ARG A 28 -2.44 15.02 2.80
C ARG A 28 -1.93 15.14 1.37
N GLU A 29 -1.44 16.34 1.02
CA GLU A 29 -0.83 16.57 -0.29
C GLU A 29 0.45 15.75 -0.46
N GLN A 30 1.30 15.69 0.58
CA GLN A 30 2.50 14.86 0.58
C GLN A 30 2.14 13.38 0.46
N HIS A 31 1.12 12.91 1.19
CA HIS A 31 0.62 11.53 1.09
C HIS A 31 0.21 11.18 -0.34
N GLN A 32 -0.57 12.04 -0.99
CA GLN A 32 -0.98 11.83 -2.38
C GLN A 32 0.20 11.86 -3.35
N ARG A 33 1.17 12.75 -3.15
CA ARG A 33 2.41 12.79 -3.96
C ARG A 33 3.19 11.48 -3.86
N GLN A 34 3.36 10.94 -2.65
CA GLN A 34 4.09 9.67 -2.47
C GLN A 34 3.35 8.49 -3.09
N ALA A 35 2.03 8.45 -2.98
CA ALA A 35 1.21 7.43 -3.64
C ALA A 35 1.32 7.52 -5.18
N GLN A 36 1.20 8.72 -5.73
CA GLN A 36 1.35 8.93 -7.18
C GLN A 36 2.75 8.57 -7.67
N ARG A 37 3.80 8.93 -6.91
CA ARG A 37 5.17 8.59 -7.23
C ARG A 37 5.41 7.08 -7.26
N LEU A 38 4.87 6.35 -6.28
CA LEU A 38 4.95 4.90 -6.24
C LEU A 38 4.23 4.27 -7.42
N LYS A 39 3.02 4.75 -7.73
CA LYS A 39 2.23 4.30 -8.88
C LYS A 39 3.00 4.50 -10.19
N CYS A 40 3.45 5.72 -10.48
CA CYS A 40 4.24 6.01 -11.68
C CYS A 40 5.54 5.19 -11.73
N GLY A 41 6.19 4.96 -10.59
CA GLY A 41 7.38 4.13 -10.50
C GLY A 41 7.13 2.68 -10.93
N PHE A 42 6.03 2.09 -10.48
CA PHE A 42 5.61 0.74 -10.90
C PHE A 42 5.27 0.69 -12.38
N GLU A 43 4.45 1.61 -12.87
CA GLU A 43 4.07 1.70 -14.28
C GLU A 43 5.29 1.85 -15.20
N ALA A 44 6.26 2.70 -14.83
CA ALA A 44 7.50 2.90 -15.58
C ALA A 44 8.39 1.63 -15.64
N LYS A 45 8.21 0.72 -14.69
CA LYS A 45 8.89 -0.59 -14.67
C LYS A 45 8.05 -1.72 -15.27
N GLY A 46 6.90 -1.41 -15.88
CA GLY A 46 6.02 -2.40 -16.48
C GLY A 46 5.31 -3.30 -15.46
N ILE A 47 5.17 -2.83 -14.22
CA ILE A 47 4.40 -3.52 -13.18
C ILE A 47 2.95 -3.07 -13.29
N GLU A 48 2.03 -4.03 -13.42
CA GLU A 48 0.60 -3.76 -13.57
C GLU A 48 0.01 -3.22 -12.26
N VAL A 49 -0.48 -1.98 -12.30
CA VAL A 49 -1.23 -1.34 -11.21
C VAL A 49 -2.70 -1.29 -11.58
N ALA A 50 -3.60 -1.55 -10.62
CA ALA A 50 -5.03 -1.46 -10.89
C ALA A 50 -5.44 -0.04 -11.32
N GLU A 51 -6.12 0.08 -12.48
CA GLU A 51 -6.48 1.35 -13.12
C GLU A 51 -7.42 2.22 -12.28
N THR A 52 -8.27 1.58 -11.47
CA THR A 52 -9.34 2.25 -10.72
C THR A 52 -8.88 3.00 -9.47
N THR A 53 -7.59 2.95 -9.14
CA THR A 53 -7.12 3.60 -7.90
C THR A 53 -6.91 5.09 -8.07
N THR A 54 -7.67 5.87 -7.31
CA THR A 54 -7.53 7.33 -7.17
C THR A 54 -7.10 7.73 -5.75
N THR A 55 -6.86 6.74 -4.90
CA THR A 55 -6.52 6.93 -3.48
C THR A 55 -5.01 6.78 -3.24
N HIS A 56 -4.60 6.82 -1.98
CA HIS A 56 -3.23 6.53 -1.55
C HIS A 56 -2.87 5.04 -1.59
N ILE A 57 -3.84 4.16 -1.82
CA ILE A 57 -3.59 2.72 -1.96
C ILE A 57 -3.18 2.43 -3.40
N VAL A 58 -2.06 1.72 -3.57
CA VAL A 58 -1.51 1.33 -4.87
C VAL A 58 -1.54 -0.20 -4.98
N PRO A 59 -2.57 -0.78 -5.63
CA PRO A 59 -2.68 -2.23 -5.80
C PRO A 59 -1.87 -2.69 -7.00
N VAL A 60 -0.91 -3.60 -6.78
CA VAL A 60 -0.13 -4.27 -7.84
C VAL A 60 -0.76 -5.63 -8.14
N MET A 61 -1.15 -5.84 -9.38
CA MET A 61 -1.84 -7.07 -9.81
C MET A 61 -0.85 -8.22 -9.97
N ILE A 62 -1.12 -9.35 -9.31
CA ILE A 62 -0.32 -10.59 -9.39
C ILE A 62 -1.11 -11.72 -10.03
N ARG A 63 -2.44 -11.77 -9.82
CA ARG A 63 -3.40 -12.71 -10.41
C ARG A 63 -3.16 -14.19 -10.06
N ASP A 64 -2.40 -14.45 -9.00
CA ASP A 64 -2.09 -15.79 -8.51
C ASP A 64 -1.88 -15.73 -6.99
N ALA A 65 -2.66 -16.49 -6.24
CA ALA A 65 -2.68 -16.45 -4.78
C ALA A 65 -1.36 -16.94 -4.15
N VAL A 66 -0.75 -17.96 -4.74
CA VAL A 66 0.50 -18.55 -4.24
C VAL A 66 1.66 -17.61 -4.50
N LYS A 67 1.77 -17.07 -5.71
CA LYS A 67 2.79 -16.07 -6.06
C LYS A 67 2.62 -14.80 -5.22
N CYS A 68 1.38 -14.31 -5.07
CA CYS A 68 1.09 -13.12 -4.28
C CYS A 68 1.59 -13.24 -2.84
N LYS A 69 1.31 -14.39 -2.19
CA LYS A 69 1.81 -14.67 -0.83
C LYS A 69 3.33 -14.77 -0.81
N ARG A 70 3.93 -15.53 -1.76
CA ARG A 70 5.37 -15.74 -1.82
C ARG A 70 6.15 -14.45 -2.03
N ILE A 71 5.70 -13.60 -2.97
CA ILE A 71 6.30 -12.29 -3.23
C ILE A 71 6.23 -11.41 -1.98
N SER A 72 5.09 -11.41 -1.28
CA SER A 72 4.94 -10.66 -0.02
C SER A 72 5.94 -11.12 1.05
N ASP A 73 6.15 -12.42 1.20
CA ASP A 73 7.10 -12.97 2.18
C ASP A 73 8.55 -12.57 1.84
N VAL A 74 8.97 -12.73 0.59
CA VAL A 74 10.31 -12.36 0.14
C VAL A 74 10.55 -10.84 0.28
N LEU A 75 9.56 -10.01 -0.04
CA LEU A 75 9.66 -8.56 0.16
C LEU A 75 9.88 -8.21 1.64
N LEU A 76 9.24 -8.94 2.55
CA LEU A 76 9.43 -8.73 3.98
C LEU A 76 10.79 -9.24 4.46
N ASP A 77 11.14 -10.48 4.12
CA ASP A 77 12.30 -11.17 4.67
C ASP A 77 13.64 -10.62 4.13
N ASP A 78 13.70 -10.33 2.81
CA ASP A 78 14.95 -9.94 2.15
C ASP A 78 15.10 -8.41 2.00
N TYR A 79 13.98 -7.67 1.96
CA TYR A 79 13.97 -6.22 1.70
C TYR A 79 13.39 -5.39 2.85
N GLY A 80 12.82 -6.01 3.88
CA GLY A 80 12.16 -5.32 5.00
C GLY A 80 10.90 -4.55 4.59
N LEU A 81 10.29 -4.92 3.46
CA LEU A 81 9.10 -4.28 2.92
C LEU A 81 7.85 -5.06 3.29
N TYR A 82 7.10 -4.58 4.28
CA TYR A 82 5.79 -5.16 4.59
C TYR A 82 4.75 -4.75 3.56
N VAL A 83 4.26 -5.72 2.80
CA VAL A 83 3.21 -5.52 1.79
C VAL A 83 2.09 -6.55 2.00
N GLN A 84 0.86 -6.07 2.08
CA GLN A 84 -0.29 -6.94 2.34
C GLN A 84 -0.73 -7.69 1.07
N PRO A 85 -0.64 -9.04 1.02
CA PRO A 85 -1.24 -9.81 -0.05
C PRO A 85 -2.76 -9.86 0.14
N ILE A 86 -3.50 -9.63 -0.93
CA ILE A 86 -4.97 -9.66 -0.97
C ILE A 86 -5.38 -10.79 -1.93
N ASN A 87 -5.92 -11.85 -1.34
CA ASN A 87 -6.31 -13.07 -2.04
C ASN A 87 -7.79 -13.40 -1.79
N TYR A 88 -8.28 -14.44 -2.47
CA TYR A 88 -9.61 -15.00 -2.17
C TYR A 88 -9.71 -15.32 -0.64
N PRO A 89 -10.84 -15.08 0.01
CA PRO A 89 -12.14 -14.62 -0.53
C PRO A 89 -12.29 -13.08 -0.57
N THR A 90 -11.27 -12.30 -0.23
CA THR A 90 -11.34 -10.84 -0.22
C THR A 90 -11.50 -10.25 -1.62
N VAL A 91 -10.89 -10.90 -2.61
CA VAL A 91 -11.04 -10.60 -4.04
C VAL A 91 -11.39 -11.89 -4.80
N PRO A 92 -12.03 -11.79 -5.98
CA PRO A 92 -12.23 -12.95 -6.84
C PRO A 92 -10.91 -13.62 -7.25
N VAL A 93 -10.98 -14.92 -7.55
CA VAL A 93 -9.85 -15.68 -8.12
C VAL A 93 -9.43 -15.06 -9.44
N GLY A 94 -8.12 -14.84 -9.63
CA GLY A 94 -7.55 -14.14 -10.79
C GLY A 94 -7.44 -12.62 -10.61
N GLU A 95 -7.87 -12.10 -9.45
CA GLU A 95 -7.73 -10.68 -9.11
C GLU A 95 -6.82 -10.46 -7.88
N GLU A 96 -6.02 -11.45 -7.54
CA GLU A 96 -5.07 -11.36 -6.44
C GLU A 96 -4.05 -10.24 -6.68
N ARG A 97 -3.75 -9.51 -5.62
CA ARG A 97 -2.93 -8.31 -5.68
C ARG A 97 -2.14 -8.06 -4.42
N LEU A 98 -1.05 -7.33 -4.55
CA LEU A 98 -0.32 -6.75 -3.43
C LEU A 98 -0.83 -5.34 -3.16
N ARG A 99 -1.18 -5.04 -1.91
CA ARG A 99 -1.68 -3.72 -1.51
C ARG A 99 -0.56 -2.90 -0.90
N PHE A 100 -0.06 -1.92 -1.63
CA PHE A 100 0.88 -0.93 -1.14
C PHE A 100 0.13 0.27 -0.56
N ALA A 101 0.58 0.76 0.58
CA ALA A 101 0.02 1.92 1.27
C ALA A 101 1.16 2.84 1.74
N PRO A 102 1.74 3.65 0.84
CA PRO A 102 2.77 4.60 1.22
C PRO A 102 2.23 5.62 2.23
N THR A 103 3.10 6.17 3.04
CA THR A 103 2.77 7.22 4.02
C THR A 103 3.48 8.53 3.67
N PRO A 104 3.10 9.67 4.25
CA PRO A 104 3.82 10.93 4.07
C PRO A 104 5.29 10.86 4.49
N LEU A 105 5.65 9.93 5.38
CA LEU A 105 7.01 9.79 5.91
C LEU A 105 7.96 9.00 4.99
N HIS A 106 7.43 8.29 4.00
CA HIS A 106 8.28 7.61 3.02
C HIS A 106 8.98 8.64 2.14
N THR A 107 10.31 8.57 2.11
CA THR A 107 11.13 9.46 1.28
C THR A 107 11.12 9.01 -0.18
N ASP A 108 11.55 9.88 -1.07
CA ASP A 108 11.69 9.58 -2.49
C ASP A 108 12.66 8.42 -2.76
N ALA A 109 13.74 8.33 -1.97
CA ALA A 109 14.69 7.22 -2.04
C ALA A 109 14.00 5.89 -1.65
N MET A 110 13.28 5.86 -0.52
CA MET A 110 12.54 4.67 -0.07
C MET A 110 11.51 4.20 -1.11
N ILE A 111 10.82 5.12 -1.77
CA ILE A 111 9.88 4.79 -2.86
C ILE A 111 10.62 4.18 -4.06
N SER A 112 11.76 4.75 -4.45
CA SER A 112 12.58 4.22 -5.56
C SER A 112 13.14 2.83 -5.24
N ASP A 113 13.65 2.62 -4.04
CA ASP A 113 14.16 1.32 -3.59
C ASP A 113 13.05 0.26 -3.55
N CYS A 114 11.86 0.64 -3.07
CA CYS A 114 10.68 -0.22 -3.09
C CYS A 114 10.32 -0.66 -4.51
N VAL A 115 10.29 0.26 -5.48
CA VAL A 115 9.98 -0.06 -6.89
C VAL A 115 11.01 -1.03 -7.47
N MET A 116 12.29 -0.83 -7.19
CA MET A 116 13.36 -1.71 -7.67
C MET A 116 13.28 -3.11 -7.04
N ALA A 117 13.04 -3.19 -5.73
CA ALA A 117 12.88 -4.46 -5.03
C ALA A 117 11.68 -5.25 -5.56
N VAL A 118 10.54 -4.60 -5.70
CA VAL A 118 9.30 -5.24 -6.21
C VAL A 118 9.50 -5.76 -7.63
N ARG A 119 10.14 -4.96 -8.52
CA ARG A 119 10.43 -5.42 -9.90
C ARG A 119 11.29 -6.68 -9.89
N LYS A 120 12.39 -6.65 -9.13
CA LYS A 120 13.31 -7.78 -9.02
C LYS A 120 12.61 -9.04 -8.53
N VAL A 121 11.83 -8.93 -7.44
CA VAL A 121 11.12 -10.10 -6.88
C VAL A 121 10.05 -10.61 -7.85
N ILE A 122 9.30 -9.74 -8.52
CA ILE A 122 8.33 -10.19 -9.54
C ILE A 122 9.03 -10.95 -10.66
N ASP A 123 10.19 -10.50 -11.16
CA ASP A 123 10.97 -11.18 -12.21
C ASP A 123 11.43 -12.58 -11.80
N GLU A 124 11.74 -12.79 -10.53
CA GLU A 124 12.16 -14.09 -10.00
C GLU A 124 11.01 -15.10 -9.92
N TYR A 125 9.76 -14.63 -9.85
CA TYR A 125 8.57 -15.48 -9.68
C TYR A 125 7.63 -15.48 -10.90
N THR A 126 7.97 -14.83 -12.01
CA THR A 126 7.21 -14.85 -13.26
C THR A 126 7.78 -15.82 -14.23
#